data_9c874d4a1eea897d0d82458a7d250a1e
#
_entry.id   9c874d4a1eea897d0d82458a7d250a1e
#
_cell.length_a   1.000
_cell.length_b   1.000
_cell.length_c   1.000
_cell.angle_alpha   90.00
_cell.angle_beta   90.00
_cell.angle_gamma   90.00
#
_symmetry.space_group_name_H-M   'P 1'
#
loop_
_entity.id
_entity.type
_entity.pdbx_description
1 polymer ?
#
loop_
_entity_poly.entity_id
_entity_poly.type
_entity_poly.pdbx_seq_one_letter_code
_entity_poly.pdbx_strand_id
1 'polypeptide(L)'
;LLEETLVVLMGEFGRTPKLNTQGGRDHWPRVFSVALAGGGVQGGQVIGASDSTGESPADRPVTPSDLAATIYRLLGIDPKLELKTADGRPVRLTHAESSVVQELAG
;
A
#
# COMPACT_ATOMS: atom_id res chain seq x y z
N LEU A 1 5.51 -9.62 20.80
CA LEU A 1 5.94 -8.41 20.07
C LEU A 1 5.19 -8.23 18.75
N LEU A 2 5.01 -9.32 17.99
CA LEU A 2 4.35 -9.24 16.69
C LEU A 2 2.88 -8.81 16.81
N GLU A 3 2.22 -9.13 17.89
CA GLU A 3 0.84 -8.71 18.13
C GLU A 3 0.69 -7.19 18.20
N GLU A 4 1.73 -6.51 18.65
CA GLU A 4 1.73 -5.06 18.87
C GLU A 4 2.58 -4.32 17.85
N THR A 5 3.21 -5.04 16.93
CA THR A 5 4.15 -4.45 15.96
C THR A 5 3.70 -4.75 14.55
N LEU A 6 3.40 -3.71 13.79
CA LEU A 6 3.13 -3.84 12.37
C LEU A 6 4.44 -3.83 11.60
N VAL A 7 4.71 -4.90 10.89
CA VAL A 7 5.88 -5.02 10.03
C VAL A 7 5.43 -4.85 8.58
N VAL A 8 6.05 -3.91 7.87
CA VAL A 8 5.80 -3.65 6.46
C VAL A 8 7.09 -3.86 5.69
N LEU A 9 7.07 -4.80 4.75
CA LEU A 9 8.18 -5.07 3.85
C LEU A 9 7.81 -4.59 2.46
N MET A 10 8.49 -3.57 1.96
CA MET A 10 8.17 -3.00 0.66
C MET A 10 9.37 -2.31 0.04
N GLY A 11 9.34 -2.19 -1.29
CA GLY A 11 10.14 -1.23 -2.01
C GLY A 11 9.29 -0.02 -2.39
N GLU A 12 9.87 0.91 -3.11
CA GLU A 12 9.17 2.12 -3.57
C GLU A 12 8.54 1.94 -4.96
N PHE A 13 8.99 0.95 -5.71
CA PHE A 13 8.47 0.61 -7.05
C PHE A 13 8.81 -0.84 -7.36
N GLY A 14 8.25 -1.35 -8.45
CA GLY A 14 8.58 -2.66 -8.99
C GLY A 14 9.64 -2.59 -10.09
N ARG A 15 9.72 -3.65 -10.86
CA ARG A 15 10.63 -3.77 -11.99
C ARG A 15 9.85 -4.17 -13.23
N THR A 16 10.36 -3.76 -14.41
CA THR A 16 9.68 -4.06 -15.67
C THR A 16 9.51 -5.55 -15.89
N PRO A 17 8.36 -5.99 -16.44
CA PRO A 17 8.16 -7.40 -16.77
C PRO A 17 9.06 -7.88 -17.88
N LYS A 18 9.49 -6.97 -18.77
CA LYS A 18 10.40 -7.28 -19.88
C LYS A 18 11.82 -6.85 -19.53
N LEU A 19 12.79 -7.65 -19.98
CA LEU A 19 14.19 -7.28 -19.89
C LEU A 19 14.51 -6.15 -20.88
N ASN A 20 15.40 -5.26 -20.47
CA ASN A 20 15.93 -4.23 -21.37
C ASN A 20 17.03 -4.81 -22.26
N THR A 21 17.57 -4.00 -23.15
CA THR A 21 18.60 -4.40 -24.11
C THR A 21 19.94 -4.83 -23.46
N GLN A 22 20.12 -4.50 -22.18
CA GLN A 22 21.31 -4.83 -21.41
C GLN A 22 21.10 -6.04 -20.47
N GLY A 23 19.97 -6.72 -20.62
CA GLY A 23 19.63 -7.88 -19.80
C GLY A 23 19.18 -7.55 -18.39
N GLY A 24 18.84 -6.30 -18.11
CA GLY A 24 18.35 -5.86 -16.81
C GLY A 24 16.88 -5.49 -16.83
N ARG A 25 16.41 -5.00 -15.69
CA ARG A 25 15.04 -4.52 -15.54
C ARG A 25 15.04 -3.10 -15.00
N ASP A 26 14.20 -2.25 -15.57
CA ASP A 26 14.07 -0.86 -15.19
C ASP A 26 13.06 -0.69 -14.06
N HIS A 27 12.98 0.51 -13.51
CA HIS A 27 11.97 0.87 -12.51
C HIS A 27 10.58 0.80 -13.13
N TRP A 28 9.62 0.24 -12.37
CA TRP A 28 8.23 0.09 -12.85
C TRP A 28 7.27 0.34 -11.71
N PRO A 29 6.74 1.59 -11.59
CA PRO A 29 5.87 1.93 -10.46
C PRO A 29 4.44 1.41 -10.60
N ARG A 30 4.04 0.91 -11.76
CA ARG A 30 2.64 0.56 -12.04
C ARG A 30 2.14 -0.63 -11.23
N VAL A 31 3.02 -1.57 -10.92
CA VAL A 31 2.65 -2.75 -10.12
C VAL A 31 3.85 -3.28 -9.36
N PHE A 32 3.64 -3.57 -8.08
CA PHE A 32 4.64 -4.22 -7.24
C PHE A 32 3.95 -4.83 -6.02
N SER A 33 4.69 -5.60 -5.24
CA SER A 33 4.16 -6.32 -4.09
C SER A 33 4.66 -5.74 -2.79
N VAL A 34 3.82 -5.84 -1.77
CA VAL A 34 4.11 -5.41 -0.40
C VAL A 34 3.70 -6.54 0.53
N ALA A 35 4.45 -6.79 1.58
CA ALA A 35 4.09 -7.77 2.60
C ALA A 35 3.87 -7.07 3.93
N LEU A 36 2.84 -7.48 4.66
CA LEU A 36 2.52 -6.98 5.99
C LEU A 36 2.36 -8.13 6.96
N ALA A 37 2.80 -7.92 8.20
CA ALA A 37 2.65 -8.91 9.26
C ALA A 37 2.50 -8.22 10.62
N GLY A 38 1.77 -8.87 11.51
CA GLY A 38 1.61 -8.38 12.88
C GLY A 38 0.67 -7.18 13.01
N GLY A 39 0.63 -6.59 14.19
CA GLY A 39 -0.13 -5.37 14.46
C GLY A 39 -1.62 -5.46 14.14
N GLY A 40 -2.23 -6.65 14.25
CA GLY A 40 -3.64 -6.85 13.95
C GLY A 40 -3.97 -7.15 12.49
N VAL A 41 -2.96 -7.29 11.63
CA VAL A 41 -3.19 -7.67 10.22
C VAL A 41 -3.83 -9.05 10.12
N GLN A 42 -4.87 -9.17 9.32
CA GLN A 42 -5.48 -10.45 8.97
C GLN A 42 -4.57 -11.17 7.97
N GLY A 43 -3.71 -12.05 8.49
CA GLY A 43 -2.68 -12.72 7.71
C GLY A 43 -3.17 -13.91 6.91
N GLY A 44 -2.24 -14.55 6.21
CA GLY A 44 -2.52 -15.79 5.48
C GLY A 44 -3.24 -15.58 4.15
N GLN A 45 -3.27 -14.37 3.62
CA GLN A 45 -3.99 -14.08 2.37
C GLN A 45 -3.13 -13.29 1.39
N VAL A 46 -3.48 -13.39 0.13
CA VAL A 46 -2.90 -12.57 -0.94
C VAL A 46 -4.03 -11.73 -1.50
N ILE A 47 -3.83 -10.42 -1.56
CA ILE A 47 -4.85 -9.46 -2.02
C ILE A 47 -4.33 -8.79 -3.29
N GLY A 48 -5.13 -8.90 -4.35
CA GLY A 48 -4.80 -8.31 -5.63
C GLY A 48 -3.92 -9.20 -6.51
N ALA A 49 -3.94 -8.88 -7.78
CA ALA A 49 -3.12 -9.56 -8.78
C ALA A 49 -2.88 -8.62 -9.96
N SER A 50 -1.76 -8.81 -10.63
CA SER A 50 -1.48 -8.10 -11.87
C SER A 50 -2.26 -8.71 -13.03
N ASP A 51 -2.22 -8.03 -14.17
CA ASP A 51 -2.66 -8.60 -15.44
C ASP A 51 -1.74 -9.77 -15.85
N SER A 52 -2.08 -10.41 -16.98
CA SER A 52 -1.38 -11.60 -17.44
C SER A 52 0.10 -11.36 -17.79
N THR A 53 0.48 -10.11 -18.04
CA THR A 53 1.84 -9.75 -18.42
C THR A 53 2.66 -9.14 -17.27
N GLY A 54 2.03 -8.90 -16.12
CA GLY A 54 2.71 -8.29 -14.97
C GLY A 54 2.94 -6.79 -15.14
N GLU A 55 2.18 -6.12 -16.00
CA GLU A 55 2.38 -4.71 -16.31
C GLU A 55 1.55 -3.76 -15.44
N SER A 56 0.35 -4.17 -15.05
CA SER A 56 -0.59 -3.31 -14.32
C SER A 56 -1.40 -4.12 -13.32
N PRO A 57 -1.90 -3.48 -12.25
CA PRO A 57 -2.87 -4.14 -11.38
C PRO A 57 -4.15 -4.42 -12.16
N ALA A 58 -4.71 -5.61 -12.00
CA ALA A 58 -5.94 -6.02 -12.69
C ALA A 58 -7.03 -6.45 -11.73
N ASP A 59 -6.70 -7.26 -10.71
CA ASP A 59 -7.66 -7.75 -9.74
C ASP A 59 -7.40 -7.09 -8.39
N ARG A 60 -8.43 -6.52 -7.80
CA ARG A 60 -8.39 -5.86 -6.49
C ARG A 60 -7.18 -4.92 -6.37
N PRO A 61 -7.08 -3.87 -7.18
CA PRO A 61 -5.96 -2.93 -7.08
C PRO A 61 -5.89 -2.25 -5.71
N VAL A 62 -4.68 -2.04 -5.24
CA VAL A 62 -4.40 -1.28 -4.01
C VAL A 62 -3.41 -0.19 -4.37
N THR A 63 -3.79 1.06 -4.11
CA THR A 63 -2.89 2.19 -4.36
C THR A 63 -1.97 2.43 -3.16
N PRO A 64 -0.86 3.16 -3.32
CA PRO A 64 -0.05 3.59 -2.18
C PRO A 64 -0.86 4.37 -1.14
N SER A 65 -1.83 5.17 -1.57
CA SER A 65 -2.72 5.89 -0.64
C SER A 65 -3.62 4.94 0.15
N ASP A 66 -4.10 3.87 -0.47
CA ASP A 66 -4.87 2.83 0.21
C ASP A 66 -4.02 2.12 1.25
N LEU A 67 -2.77 1.82 0.92
CA LEU A 67 -1.82 1.22 1.85
C LEU A 67 -1.59 2.14 3.05
N ALA A 68 -1.36 3.43 2.81
CA ALA A 68 -1.18 4.42 3.87
C ALA A 68 -2.41 4.49 4.78
N ALA A 69 -3.61 4.52 4.22
CA ALA A 69 -4.85 4.51 4.99
C ALA A 69 -4.98 3.24 5.85
N THR A 70 -4.57 2.11 5.30
CA THR A 70 -4.59 0.83 6.00
C THR A 70 -3.62 0.82 7.18
N ILE A 71 -2.40 1.33 6.98
CA ILE A 71 -1.39 1.45 8.03
C ILE A 71 -1.90 2.35 9.16
N TYR A 72 -2.47 3.52 8.83
CA TYR A 72 -3.05 4.40 9.85
C TYR A 72 -4.15 3.69 10.64
N ARG A 73 -5.04 2.98 9.96
CA ARG A 73 -6.11 2.25 10.63
C ARG A 73 -5.56 1.20 11.58
N LEU A 74 -4.54 0.45 11.15
CA LEU A 74 -3.91 -0.57 12.00
C LEU A 74 -3.19 0.03 13.21
N LEU A 75 -2.71 1.27 13.10
CA LEU A 75 -2.13 2.02 14.22
C LEU A 75 -3.18 2.67 15.14
N GLY A 76 -4.46 2.50 14.84
CA GLY A 76 -5.53 3.11 15.61
C GLY A 76 -5.80 4.57 15.28
N ILE A 77 -5.31 5.05 14.15
CA ILE A 77 -5.48 6.43 13.70
C ILE A 77 -6.51 6.44 12.58
N ASP A 78 -7.51 7.32 12.69
CA ASP A 78 -8.49 7.49 11.62
C ASP A 78 -7.81 8.07 10.38
N PRO A 79 -7.79 7.36 9.24
CA PRO A 79 -7.13 7.87 8.04
C PRO A 79 -7.81 9.11 7.45
N LYS A 80 -9.05 9.42 7.85
CA LYS A 80 -9.77 10.62 7.42
C LYS A 80 -9.45 11.84 8.26
N LEU A 81 -8.60 11.70 9.28
CA LEU A 81 -8.23 12.80 10.17
C LEU A 81 -7.60 13.94 9.37
N GLU A 82 -8.02 15.18 9.71
CA GLU A 82 -7.44 16.39 9.16
C GLU A 82 -6.56 17.07 10.20
N LEU A 83 -5.40 17.50 9.77
CA LEU A 83 -4.52 18.36 10.55
C LEU A 83 -4.61 19.78 10.00
N LYS A 84 -4.30 20.76 10.82
CA LYS A 84 -4.25 22.15 10.38
C LYS A 84 -2.82 22.60 10.26
N THR A 85 -2.51 23.29 9.17
CA THR A 85 -1.23 23.96 8.99
C THR A 85 -1.14 25.18 9.93
N ALA A 86 0.04 25.79 10.02
CA ALA A 86 0.24 26.97 10.87
C ALA A 86 -0.69 28.13 10.49
N ASP A 87 -1.09 28.24 9.22
CA ASP A 87 -2.02 29.24 8.71
C ASP A 87 -3.50 28.82 8.79
N GLY A 88 -3.78 27.68 9.45
CA GLY A 88 -5.16 27.21 9.68
C GLY A 88 -5.78 26.40 8.55
N ARG A 89 -5.03 26.07 7.50
CA ARG A 89 -5.53 25.30 6.37
C ARG A 89 -5.63 23.82 6.75
N PRO A 90 -6.77 23.15 6.46
CA PRO A 90 -6.91 21.71 6.73
C PRO A 90 -6.09 20.88 5.74
N VAL A 91 -5.40 19.86 6.26
CA VAL A 91 -4.66 18.89 5.46
C VAL A 91 -5.04 17.49 5.94
N ARG A 92 -5.49 16.64 5.03
CA ARG A 92 -5.86 15.26 5.35
C ARG A 92 -4.59 14.40 5.49
N LEU A 93 -4.64 13.41 6.38
CA LEU A 93 -3.56 12.44 6.52
C LEU A 93 -3.38 11.58 5.27
N THR A 94 -4.51 11.23 4.61
CA THR A 94 -4.49 10.40 3.42
C THR A 94 -5.27 11.08 2.30
N HIS A 95 -5.03 10.64 1.08
CA HIS A 95 -5.75 11.14 -0.09
C HIS A 95 -7.26 10.93 0.07
N ALA A 96 -8.06 11.89 -0.41
CA ALA A 96 -9.53 11.84 -0.25
C ALA A 96 -10.18 10.59 -0.84
N GLU A 97 -9.58 10.05 -1.91
CA GLU A 97 -10.10 8.87 -2.61
C GLU A 97 -9.54 7.55 -2.09
N SER A 98 -8.64 7.61 -1.09
CA SER A 98 -8.06 6.39 -0.53
C SER A 98 -9.09 5.63 0.30
N SER A 99 -8.95 4.31 0.32
CA SER A 99 -9.77 3.45 1.17
C SER A 99 -8.91 2.39 1.83
N VAL A 100 -9.27 2.07 3.07
CA VAL A 100 -8.60 1.02 3.84
C VAL A 100 -8.82 -0.33 3.15
N VAL A 101 -7.78 -1.14 3.10
CA VAL A 101 -7.88 -2.51 2.61
C VAL A 101 -8.52 -3.34 3.73
N GLN A 102 -9.84 -3.49 3.67
CA GLN A 102 -10.62 -4.12 4.73
C GLN A 102 -10.23 -5.58 4.96
N GLU A 103 -9.82 -6.27 3.93
CA GLU A 103 -9.36 -7.66 4.01
C GLU A 103 -8.17 -7.81 4.97
N LEU A 104 -7.35 -6.78 5.14
CA LEU A 104 -6.20 -6.78 6.05
C LEU A 104 -6.55 -6.24 7.42
N ALA A 105 -7.37 -5.22 7.48
CA ALA A 105 -7.64 -4.49 8.72
C ALA A 105 -8.90 -4.96 9.46
N GLY A 106 -9.64 -5.84 8.86
CA GLY A 106 -10.88 -6.33 9.45
C GLY A 106 -11.99 -5.36 9.34
#